data_4bd7d443ac540185413431aa2d40d062
#
_entry.id   4bd7d443ac540185413431aa2d40d062
#
_cell.length_a   1.000
_cell.length_b   1.000
_cell.length_c   1.000
_cell.angle_alpha   90.00
_cell.angle_beta   90.00
_cell.angle_gamma   90.00
#
_symmetry.space_group_name_H-M   'P 1'
#
loop_
_entity.id
_entity.type
_entity.pdbx_description
1 polymer ?
#
loop_
_entity_poly.entity_id
_entity_poly.type
_entity_poly.pdbx_seq_one_letter_code
_entity_poly.pdbx_strand_id
1 'polypeptide(L)'
;MGQNGRLSAWYFWYFAFIGAFLPYFALYLQSIGLSAGRIAVLMSLGQFMRLLAPLLWSWLADSGGRRVRIVVASTAAALASFSVVFLTEDFVGLLIGMAILHFFWSASLPLVEALTLGHLAAHPERYGRIRLWGSVGFIVTVMGVGFLLDSAPIRSQLWVSWFLLLGTLLSALTLSEVKQTAGQMAGPILDVLRQRKVVFLLAAGLFMTAAHGALYVFYSIHLVAQGYGKSLVGVLWTLGVVAEIVVFLLMPRISLRISLRQILLACFALATLRFMLIGWAVESIGLLVFAQLLHGASFGAHHAATMAALNRWFVAGQQARAQALYGSVAYGAGGLCGALLAGALWESAGAAITFSAASALALAGLILVWRGVPGDSQGAPVR
;
A
#
# COMPACT_ATOMS: atom_id res chain seq x y z
N MET A 1 3.63 -2.94 -29.28
CA MET A 1 2.59 -3.11 -28.25
C MET A 1 1.59 -1.96 -28.33
N GLY A 2 0.28 -2.23 -28.29
CA GLY A 2 -0.75 -1.18 -28.16
C GLY A 2 -0.67 -0.52 -26.77
N GLN A 3 -1.36 0.63 -26.58
CA GLN A 3 -1.29 1.44 -25.37
C GLN A 3 -1.66 0.64 -24.10
N ASN A 4 -2.67 -0.22 -24.15
CA ASN A 4 -3.04 -1.08 -23.00
C ASN A 4 -1.89 -2.00 -22.57
N GLY A 5 -1.13 -2.55 -23.53
CA GLY A 5 0.03 -3.38 -23.22
C GLY A 5 1.18 -2.59 -22.57
N ARG A 6 1.40 -1.33 -22.98
CA ARG A 6 2.43 -0.45 -22.38
C ARG A 6 2.07 -0.10 -20.93
N LEU A 7 0.80 0.22 -20.66
CA LEU A 7 0.30 0.48 -19.31
C LEU A 7 0.40 -0.79 -18.45
N SER A 8 -0.02 -1.95 -18.96
CA SER A 8 0.12 -3.24 -18.24
C SER A 8 1.58 -3.56 -17.91
N ALA A 9 2.51 -3.33 -18.84
CA ALA A 9 3.93 -3.51 -18.58
C ALA A 9 4.45 -2.57 -17.48
N TRP A 10 4.02 -1.29 -17.51
CA TRP A 10 4.40 -0.35 -16.46
C TRP A 10 3.90 -0.79 -15.08
N TYR A 11 2.61 -1.21 -14.95
CA TYR A 11 2.08 -1.73 -13.68
C TYR A 11 2.84 -2.98 -13.22
N PHE A 12 3.18 -3.87 -14.14
CA PHE A 12 3.99 -5.06 -13.82
C PHE A 12 5.32 -4.66 -13.17
N TRP A 13 6.13 -3.85 -13.84
CA TRP A 13 7.45 -3.44 -13.33
C TRP A 13 7.38 -2.63 -12.04
N TYR A 14 6.42 -1.71 -11.93
CA TYR A 14 6.22 -0.89 -10.74
C TYR A 14 5.93 -1.75 -9.51
N PHE A 15 5.00 -2.69 -9.61
CA PHE A 15 4.65 -3.56 -8.49
C PHE A 15 5.63 -4.72 -8.30
N ALA A 16 6.38 -5.12 -9.32
CA ALA A 16 7.51 -6.01 -9.20
C ALA A 16 8.60 -5.40 -8.29
N PHE A 17 8.93 -4.12 -8.46
CA PHE A 17 9.83 -3.43 -7.54
C PHE A 17 9.31 -3.48 -6.09
N ILE A 18 8.03 -3.21 -5.87
CA ILE A 18 7.44 -3.30 -4.53
C ILE A 18 7.55 -4.73 -3.98
N GLY A 19 7.34 -5.75 -4.81
CA GLY A 19 7.47 -7.16 -4.43
C GLY A 19 8.89 -7.60 -4.03
N ALA A 20 9.93 -7.00 -4.62
CA ALA A 20 11.32 -7.21 -4.22
C ALA A 20 11.69 -6.38 -2.98
N PHE A 21 11.20 -5.14 -2.91
CA PHE A 21 11.60 -4.18 -1.90
C PHE A 21 10.89 -4.40 -0.56
N LEU A 22 9.57 -4.38 -0.54
CA LEU A 22 8.78 -4.33 0.68
C LEU A 22 9.01 -5.54 1.61
N PRO A 23 9.01 -6.80 1.13
CA PRO A 23 9.21 -7.97 1.99
C PRO A 23 10.65 -8.18 2.45
N TYR A 24 11.65 -7.71 1.70
CA TYR A 24 13.04 -8.14 1.91
C TYR A 24 14.00 -7.01 2.28
N PHE A 25 13.66 -5.74 2.04
CA PHE A 25 14.56 -4.64 2.32
C PHE A 25 14.82 -4.45 3.82
N ALA A 26 13.81 -4.67 4.67
CA ALA A 26 13.97 -4.65 6.12
C ALA A 26 14.96 -5.73 6.62
N LEU A 27 14.97 -6.92 5.99
CA LEU A 27 15.97 -7.97 6.28
C LEU A 27 17.39 -7.53 5.90
N TYR A 28 17.54 -6.82 4.78
CA TYR A 28 18.83 -6.23 4.40
C TYR A 28 19.28 -5.19 5.44
N LEU A 29 18.41 -4.27 5.83
CA LEU A 29 18.73 -3.26 6.85
C LEU A 29 19.13 -3.90 8.19
N GLN A 30 18.47 -4.98 8.58
CA GLN A 30 18.84 -5.75 9.77
C GLN A 30 20.22 -6.41 9.60
N SER A 31 20.53 -6.95 8.42
CA SER A 31 21.80 -7.63 8.15
C SER A 31 23.02 -6.73 8.21
N ILE A 32 22.84 -5.43 7.98
CA ILE A 32 23.91 -4.40 8.15
C ILE A 32 23.92 -3.78 9.54
N GLY A 33 23.18 -4.36 10.52
CA GLY A 33 23.27 -4.00 11.93
C GLY A 33 22.42 -2.80 12.35
N LEU A 34 21.44 -2.36 11.53
CA LEU A 34 20.55 -1.27 11.97
C LEU A 34 19.57 -1.75 13.04
N SER A 35 19.34 -0.92 14.07
CA SER A 35 18.33 -1.18 15.10
C SER A 35 16.90 -1.15 14.54
N ALA A 36 15.97 -1.78 15.25
CA ALA A 36 14.57 -1.84 14.83
C ALA A 36 13.96 -0.43 14.65
N GLY A 37 14.28 0.50 15.52
CA GLY A 37 13.85 1.89 15.39
C GLY A 37 14.33 2.54 14.09
N ARG A 38 15.62 2.35 13.73
CA ARG A 38 16.20 2.88 12.48
C ARG A 38 15.57 2.23 11.24
N ILE A 39 15.36 0.90 11.28
CA ILE A 39 14.66 0.18 10.22
C ILE A 39 13.24 0.74 10.03
N ALA A 40 12.50 0.94 11.11
CA ALA A 40 11.14 1.49 11.06
C ALA A 40 11.11 2.90 10.46
N VAL A 41 12.05 3.76 10.80
CA VAL A 41 12.18 5.11 10.21
C VAL A 41 12.39 5.00 8.71
N LEU A 42 13.36 4.22 8.24
CA LEU A 42 13.65 4.06 6.81
C LEU A 42 12.46 3.47 6.05
N MET A 43 11.82 2.43 6.58
CA MET A 43 10.66 1.79 5.96
C MET A 43 9.39 2.66 5.98
N SER A 44 9.30 3.64 6.88
CA SER A 44 8.16 4.57 6.95
C SER A 44 8.26 5.78 6.02
N LEU A 45 9.41 6.02 5.38
CA LEU A 45 9.60 7.18 4.51
C LEU A 45 8.59 7.24 3.35
N GLY A 46 8.21 6.10 2.80
CA GLY A 46 7.19 6.03 1.76
C GLY A 46 5.82 6.54 2.23
N GLN A 47 5.44 6.23 3.46
CA GLN A 47 4.21 6.72 4.07
C GLN A 47 4.29 8.21 4.39
N PHE A 48 5.44 8.67 4.91
CA PHE A 48 5.68 10.09 5.16
C PHE A 48 5.56 10.91 3.85
N MET A 49 6.15 10.45 2.76
CA MET A 49 6.07 11.14 1.47
C MET A 49 4.64 11.18 0.91
N ARG A 50 3.76 10.24 1.26
CA ARG A 50 2.33 10.29 0.90
C ARG A 50 1.57 11.45 1.56
N LEU A 51 2.08 12.02 2.65
CA LEU A 51 1.49 13.22 3.27
C LEU A 51 1.82 14.50 2.49
N LEU A 52 3.01 14.60 1.93
CA LEU A 52 3.56 15.83 1.39
C LEU A 52 3.55 15.88 -0.15
N ALA A 53 3.99 14.79 -0.76
CA ALA A 53 4.31 14.77 -2.18
C ALA A 53 3.10 14.79 -3.14
N PRO A 54 1.92 14.20 -2.85
CA PRO A 54 0.82 14.18 -3.81
C PRO A 54 0.33 15.56 -4.23
N LEU A 55 0.30 16.51 -3.30
CA LEU A 55 -0.12 17.89 -3.59
C LEU A 55 0.84 18.57 -4.55
N LEU A 56 2.15 18.41 -4.33
CA LEU A 56 3.18 18.98 -5.19
C LEU A 56 3.14 18.37 -6.59
N TRP A 57 3.07 17.03 -6.67
CA TRP A 57 3.08 16.34 -7.95
C TRP A 57 1.82 16.59 -8.78
N SER A 58 0.64 16.66 -8.13
CA SER A 58 -0.61 17.03 -8.81
C SER A 58 -0.55 18.44 -9.35
N TRP A 59 -0.09 19.41 -8.55
CA TRP A 59 0.08 20.80 -8.99
C TRP A 59 1.02 20.90 -10.18
N LEU A 60 2.17 20.24 -10.13
CA LEU A 60 3.15 20.23 -11.22
C LEU A 60 2.57 19.58 -12.50
N ALA A 61 1.81 18.50 -12.36
CA ALA A 61 1.20 17.79 -13.47
C ALA A 61 0.08 18.62 -14.14
N ASP A 62 -0.71 19.33 -13.34
CA ASP A 62 -1.82 20.13 -13.82
C ASP A 62 -1.34 21.43 -14.52
N SER A 63 -0.24 22.03 -14.01
CA SER A 63 0.34 23.24 -14.60
C SER A 63 1.04 23.01 -15.95
N GLY A 64 1.58 21.80 -16.17
CA GLY A 64 2.41 21.51 -17.35
C GLY A 64 1.77 20.60 -18.40
N GLY A 65 0.70 19.88 -18.10
CA GLY A 65 0.04 18.94 -19.01
C GLY A 65 0.93 17.79 -19.52
N ARG A 66 2.08 17.55 -18.86
CA ARG A 66 3.14 16.62 -19.33
C ARG A 66 3.40 15.52 -18.31
N ARG A 67 2.35 14.73 -18.02
CA ARG A 67 2.40 13.67 -16.99
C ARG A 67 3.44 12.61 -17.25
N VAL A 68 3.57 12.15 -18.49
CA VAL A 68 4.56 11.13 -18.85
C VAL A 68 5.98 11.63 -18.58
N ARG A 69 6.28 12.90 -18.90
CA ARG A 69 7.61 13.48 -18.60
C ARG A 69 7.91 13.49 -17.11
N ILE A 70 6.92 13.81 -16.28
CA ILE A 70 7.07 13.80 -14.82
C ILE A 70 7.31 12.36 -14.34
N VAL A 71 6.54 11.39 -14.84
CA VAL A 71 6.73 9.96 -14.49
C VAL A 71 8.13 9.48 -14.88
N VAL A 72 8.61 9.80 -16.08
CA VAL A 72 9.95 9.42 -16.52
C VAL A 72 11.03 10.10 -15.66
N ALA A 73 10.95 11.41 -15.47
CA ALA A 73 11.95 12.16 -14.69
C ALA A 73 11.97 11.70 -13.22
N SER A 74 10.80 11.52 -12.61
CA SER A 74 10.70 11.05 -11.22
C SER A 74 11.15 9.60 -11.06
N THR A 75 10.86 8.71 -12.01
CA THR A 75 11.36 7.33 -11.95
C THR A 75 12.88 7.28 -12.18
N ALA A 76 13.44 8.11 -13.05
CA ALA A 76 14.89 8.22 -13.25
C ALA A 76 15.58 8.74 -11.96
N ALA A 77 15.02 9.77 -11.32
CA ALA A 77 15.53 10.29 -10.06
C ALA A 77 15.41 9.25 -8.93
N ALA A 78 14.33 8.48 -8.87
CA ALA A 78 14.16 7.39 -7.93
C ALA A 78 15.22 6.28 -8.13
N LEU A 79 15.48 5.89 -9.37
CA LEU A 79 16.53 4.90 -9.70
C LEU A 79 17.92 5.40 -9.29
N ALA A 80 18.25 6.65 -9.62
CA ALA A 80 19.52 7.26 -9.21
C ALA A 80 19.66 7.33 -7.69
N SER A 81 18.60 7.71 -6.99
CA SER A 81 18.60 7.79 -5.52
C SER A 81 18.70 6.42 -4.86
N PHE A 82 18.07 5.38 -5.43
CA PHE A 82 18.22 4.03 -4.92
C PHE A 82 19.66 3.52 -5.03
N SER A 83 20.45 4.02 -6.00
CA SER A 83 21.85 3.63 -6.13
C SER A 83 22.72 4.01 -4.91
N VAL A 84 22.26 4.92 -4.06
CA VAL A 84 22.92 5.28 -2.79
C VAL A 84 23.08 4.08 -1.86
N VAL A 85 22.14 3.11 -1.89
CA VAL A 85 22.22 1.89 -1.05
C VAL A 85 23.43 1.01 -1.35
N PHE A 86 24.09 1.18 -2.50
CA PHE A 86 25.34 0.49 -2.86
C PHE A 86 26.59 1.24 -2.37
N LEU A 87 26.45 2.52 -2.00
CA LEU A 87 27.57 3.41 -1.67
C LEU A 87 27.73 3.59 -0.17
N THR A 88 26.67 3.37 0.62
CA THR A 88 26.72 3.55 2.07
C THR A 88 25.83 2.54 2.79
N GLU A 89 26.25 2.17 3.99
CA GLU A 89 25.48 1.37 4.95
C GLU A 89 25.17 2.17 6.24
N ASP A 90 25.64 3.42 6.32
CA ASP A 90 25.32 4.28 7.46
C ASP A 90 23.87 4.79 7.41
N PHE A 91 23.29 5.00 8.59
CA PHE A 91 21.88 5.38 8.71
C PHE A 91 21.55 6.71 8.03
N VAL A 92 22.42 7.71 8.11
CA VAL A 92 22.14 9.06 7.59
C VAL A 92 22.17 9.06 6.06
N GLY A 93 23.18 8.41 5.48
CA GLY A 93 23.27 8.25 4.03
C GLY A 93 22.07 7.49 3.46
N LEU A 94 21.67 6.38 4.11
CA LEU A 94 20.47 5.63 3.73
C LEU A 94 19.19 6.47 3.92
N LEU A 95 19.07 7.24 5.00
CA LEU A 95 17.92 8.12 5.25
C LEU A 95 17.74 9.15 4.13
N ILE A 96 18.82 9.82 3.74
CA ILE A 96 18.79 10.81 2.66
C ILE A 96 18.43 10.16 1.33
N GLY A 97 19.14 9.08 0.95
CA GLY A 97 18.90 8.37 -0.30
C GLY A 97 17.48 7.82 -0.41
N MET A 98 16.99 7.20 0.66
CA MET A 98 15.63 6.65 0.71
C MET A 98 14.54 7.74 0.78
N ALA A 99 14.79 8.86 1.45
CA ALA A 99 13.87 10.00 1.43
C ALA A 99 13.70 10.55 0.02
N ILE A 100 14.80 10.76 -0.71
CA ILE A 100 14.78 11.22 -2.09
C ILE A 100 14.11 10.17 -3.00
N LEU A 101 14.44 8.89 -2.85
CA LEU A 101 13.78 7.80 -3.54
C LEU A 101 12.24 7.89 -3.40
N HIS A 102 11.76 7.88 -2.15
CA HIS A 102 10.33 7.85 -1.89
C HIS A 102 9.60 9.13 -2.29
N PHE A 103 10.27 10.28 -2.21
CA PHE A 103 9.74 11.55 -2.72
C PHE A 103 9.43 11.44 -4.21
N PHE A 104 10.40 11.04 -5.02
CA PHE A 104 10.21 10.90 -6.47
C PHE A 104 9.31 9.71 -6.82
N TRP A 105 9.46 8.58 -6.14
CA TRP A 105 8.63 7.39 -6.36
C TRP A 105 7.13 7.66 -6.15
N SER A 106 6.78 8.52 -5.20
CA SER A 106 5.40 8.87 -4.86
C SER A 106 4.63 9.56 -6.00
N ALA A 107 5.33 10.15 -6.98
CA ALA A 107 4.73 10.79 -8.16
C ALA A 107 4.13 9.76 -9.14
N SER A 108 4.80 8.62 -9.29
CA SER A 108 4.61 7.74 -10.44
C SER A 108 3.24 7.09 -10.50
N LEU A 109 2.79 6.45 -9.42
CA LEU A 109 1.53 5.69 -9.43
C LEU A 109 0.29 6.57 -9.68
N PRO A 110 0.08 7.69 -8.96
CA PRO A 110 -1.11 8.53 -9.19
C PRO A 110 -1.16 9.10 -10.60
N LEU A 111 -0.01 9.49 -11.17
CA LEU A 111 0.05 10.03 -12.52
C LEU A 111 -0.24 8.98 -13.59
N VAL A 112 0.27 7.75 -13.42
CA VAL A 112 -0.03 6.66 -14.35
C VAL A 112 -1.45 6.15 -14.20
N GLU A 113 -2.03 6.14 -13.01
CA GLU A 113 -3.45 5.86 -12.82
C GLU A 113 -4.32 6.88 -13.56
N ALA A 114 -4.00 8.17 -13.45
CA ALA A 114 -4.70 9.22 -14.19
C ALA A 114 -4.53 9.07 -15.72
N LEU A 115 -3.34 8.72 -16.22
CA LEU A 115 -3.11 8.39 -17.63
C LEU A 115 -3.93 7.17 -18.06
N THR A 116 -3.97 6.12 -17.24
CA THR A 116 -4.72 4.90 -17.52
C THR A 116 -6.22 5.17 -17.66
N LEU A 117 -6.79 5.88 -16.70
CA LEU A 117 -8.21 6.26 -16.73
C LEU A 117 -8.52 7.16 -17.93
N GLY A 118 -7.63 8.10 -18.26
CA GLY A 118 -7.76 8.95 -19.46
C GLY A 118 -7.75 8.16 -20.77
N HIS A 119 -6.84 7.18 -20.92
CA HIS A 119 -6.81 6.30 -22.09
C HIS A 119 -8.02 5.35 -22.18
N LEU A 120 -8.60 5.01 -21.03
CA LEU A 120 -9.76 4.11 -20.94
C LEU A 120 -11.10 4.85 -20.80
N ALA A 121 -11.16 6.15 -21.08
CA ALA A 121 -12.39 6.94 -20.91
C ALA A 121 -13.60 6.32 -21.64
N ALA A 122 -13.40 5.71 -22.82
CA ALA A 122 -14.43 4.98 -23.57
C ALA A 122 -14.66 3.53 -23.11
N HIS A 123 -13.75 2.96 -22.31
CA HIS A 123 -13.74 1.55 -21.90
C HIS A 123 -13.27 1.35 -20.46
N PRO A 124 -13.93 1.98 -19.46
CA PRO A 124 -13.48 1.95 -18.07
C PRO A 124 -13.44 0.53 -17.46
N GLU A 125 -14.25 -0.40 -18.02
CA GLU A 125 -14.27 -1.81 -17.61
C GLU A 125 -12.94 -2.55 -17.82
N ARG A 126 -12.06 -2.02 -18.67
CA ARG A 126 -10.73 -2.59 -18.95
C ARG A 126 -9.69 -2.25 -17.88
N TYR A 127 -9.96 -1.27 -17.02
CA TYR A 127 -9.01 -0.83 -15.98
C TYR A 127 -8.53 -2.00 -15.11
N GLY A 128 -9.44 -2.84 -14.63
CA GLY A 128 -9.09 -3.98 -13.78
C GLY A 128 -8.11 -4.96 -14.46
N ARG A 129 -8.26 -5.19 -15.76
CA ARG A 129 -7.38 -6.09 -16.54
C ARG A 129 -5.95 -5.52 -16.66
N ILE A 130 -5.82 -4.21 -16.84
CA ILE A 130 -4.51 -3.55 -16.90
C ILE A 130 -3.87 -3.55 -15.51
N ARG A 131 -4.64 -3.19 -14.47
CA ARG A 131 -4.17 -3.08 -13.09
C ARG A 131 -3.75 -4.44 -12.50
N LEU A 132 -4.37 -5.54 -12.95
CA LEU A 132 -4.05 -6.92 -12.54
C LEU A 132 -2.58 -7.27 -12.80
N TRP A 133 -1.96 -6.74 -13.86
CA TRP A 133 -0.55 -6.97 -14.15
C TRP A 133 0.37 -6.49 -13.04
N GLY A 134 -0.07 -5.50 -12.26
CA GLY A 134 0.64 -5.12 -11.03
C GLY A 134 0.66 -6.23 -9.99
N SER A 135 -0.47 -6.89 -9.73
CA SER A 135 -0.49 -8.04 -8.82
C SER A 135 0.36 -9.20 -9.32
N VAL A 136 0.34 -9.46 -10.64
CA VAL A 136 1.22 -10.47 -11.26
C VAL A 136 2.69 -10.11 -11.05
N GLY A 137 3.08 -8.85 -11.29
CA GLY A 137 4.46 -8.38 -11.07
C GLY A 137 4.90 -8.56 -9.62
N PHE A 138 4.07 -8.17 -8.67
CA PHE A 138 4.34 -8.36 -7.25
C PHE A 138 4.53 -9.84 -6.90
N ILE A 139 3.58 -10.72 -7.27
CA ILE A 139 3.61 -12.15 -6.95
C ILE A 139 4.85 -12.82 -7.53
N VAL A 140 5.11 -12.62 -8.82
CA VAL A 140 6.27 -13.23 -9.49
C VAL A 140 7.57 -12.81 -8.81
N THR A 141 7.67 -11.55 -8.44
CA THR A 141 8.91 -11.02 -7.87
C THR A 141 9.08 -11.38 -6.41
N VAL A 142 8.03 -11.30 -5.58
CA VAL A 142 8.16 -11.66 -4.16
C VAL A 142 8.51 -13.15 -4.00
N MET A 143 7.95 -14.02 -4.82
CA MET A 143 8.33 -15.44 -4.83
C MET A 143 9.74 -15.64 -5.38
N GLY A 144 10.03 -15.08 -6.56
CA GLY A 144 11.34 -15.26 -7.22
C GLY A 144 12.50 -14.76 -6.36
N VAL A 145 12.35 -13.59 -5.70
CA VAL A 145 13.34 -13.07 -4.77
C VAL A 145 13.45 -13.94 -3.52
N GLY A 146 12.35 -14.43 -2.97
CA GLY A 146 12.37 -15.35 -1.84
C GLY A 146 13.20 -16.61 -2.12
N PHE A 147 12.95 -17.27 -3.26
CA PHE A 147 13.72 -18.44 -3.69
C PHE A 147 15.20 -18.10 -3.97
N LEU A 148 15.48 -16.98 -4.60
CA LEU A 148 16.85 -16.51 -4.82
C LEU A 148 17.61 -16.34 -3.51
N LEU A 149 16.96 -15.71 -2.51
CA LEU A 149 17.59 -15.37 -1.24
C LEU A 149 17.77 -16.56 -0.27
N ASP A 150 17.20 -17.72 -0.55
CA ASP A 150 17.51 -18.93 0.22
C ASP A 150 18.93 -19.46 -0.09
N SER A 151 19.46 -19.17 -1.28
CA SER A 151 20.80 -19.60 -1.73
C SER A 151 21.78 -18.44 -1.94
N ALA A 152 21.29 -17.20 -2.13
CA ALA A 152 22.10 -16.01 -2.36
C ALA A 152 22.15 -15.10 -1.13
N PRO A 153 23.22 -14.28 -0.99
CA PRO A 153 23.31 -13.27 0.06
C PRO A 153 22.12 -12.29 0.00
N ILE A 154 21.66 -11.82 1.16
CA ILE A 154 20.52 -10.86 1.25
C ILE A 154 20.77 -9.59 0.42
N ARG A 155 22.00 -9.18 0.25
CA ARG A 155 22.42 -8.04 -0.58
C ARG A 155 22.03 -8.19 -2.06
N SER A 156 21.81 -9.40 -2.55
CA SER A 156 21.34 -9.66 -3.92
C SER A 156 19.97 -9.02 -4.20
N GLN A 157 19.13 -8.87 -3.17
CA GLN A 157 17.85 -8.16 -3.24
C GLN A 157 18.01 -6.72 -3.76
N LEU A 158 19.12 -6.03 -3.42
CA LEU A 158 19.37 -4.66 -3.88
C LEU A 158 19.51 -4.59 -5.39
N TRP A 159 20.26 -5.52 -5.99
CA TRP A 159 20.45 -5.60 -7.43
C TRP A 159 19.14 -5.92 -8.15
N VAL A 160 18.36 -6.87 -7.62
CA VAL A 160 17.03 -7.17 -8.17
C VAL A 160 16.15 -5.92 -8.13
N SER A 161 16.07 -5.23 -7.01
CA SER A 161 15.29 -4.00 -6.87
C SER A 161 15.75 -2.90 -7.84
N TRP A 162 17.06 -2.75 -8.03
CA TRP A 162 17.62 -1.78 -8.97
C TRP A 162 17.22 -2.07 -10.42
N PHE A 163 17.34 -3.35 -10.86
CA PHE A 163 16.93 -3.76 -12.21
C PHE A 163 15.41 -3.61 -12.42
N LEU A 164 14.59 -3.82 -11.38
CA LEU A 164 13.15 -3.64 -11.46
C LEU A 164 12.77 -2.15 -11.55
N LEU A 165 13.49 -1.27 -10.86
CA LEU A 165 13.35 0.18 -11.04
C LEU A 165 13.77 0.61 -12.45
N LEU A 166 14.85 0.06 -12.99
CA LEU A 166 15.25 0.29 -14.38
C LEU A 166 14.17 -0.19 -15.35
N GLY A 167 13.59 -1.37 -15.14
CA GLY A 167 12.45 -1.87 -15.91
C GLY A 167 11.23 -0.94 -15.84
N THR A 168 10.96 -0.37 -14.66
CA THR A 168 9.91 0.65 -14.49
C THR A 168 10.20 1.90 -15.30
N LEU A 169 11.45 2.38 -15.29
CA LEU A 169 11.87 3.54 -16.10
C LEU A 169 11.74 3.25 -17.59
N LEU A 170 12.25 2.13 -18.06
CA LEU A 170 12.17 1.75 -19.47
C LEU A 170 10.72 1.60 -19.94
N SER A 171 9.85 1.05 -19.10
CA SER A 171 8.42 0.98 -19.42
C SER A 171 7.75 2.37 -19.41
N ALA A 172 8.15 3.27 -18.50
CA ALA A 172 7.65 4.64 -18.46
C ALA A 172 7.96 5.43 -19.76
N LEU A 173 9.12 5.19 -20.36
CA LEU A 173 9.51 5.81 -21.64
C LEU A 173 8.58 5.40 -22.81
N THR A 174 7.84 4.30 -22.67
CA THR A 174 6.90 3.84 -23.71
C THR A 174 5.48 4.41 -23.58
N LEU A 175 5.18 5.09 -22.46
CA LEU A 175 3.87 5.67 -22.20
C LEU A 175 3.59 6.88 -23.12
N SER A 176 2.32 7.16 -23.35
CA SER A 176 1.89 8.34 -24.11
C SER A 176 0.97 9.25 -23.29
N GLU A 177 1.04 10.54 -23.58
CA GLU A 177 0.18 11.55 -22.95
C GLU A 177 -1.30 11.37 -23.37
N VAL A 178 -2.20 11.82 -22.49
CA VAL A 178 -3.63 11.93 -22.75
C VAL A 178 -4.05 13.38 -22.60
N LYS A 179 -4.80 13.89 -23.57
CA LYS A 179 -5.46 15.20 -23.43
C LYS A 179 -6.50 15.08 -22.31
N GLN A 180 -6.34 15.87 -21.26
CA GLN A 180 -7.36 15.95 -20.22
C GLN A 180 -8.52 16.83 -20.67
N THR A 181 -9.73 16.30 -20.50
CA THR A 181 -10.91 17.13 -20.29
C THR A 181 -10.84 17.68 -18.87
N ALA A 182 -10.78 19.00 -18.73
CA ALA A 182 -10.81 19.66 -17.43
C ALA A 182 -12.08 19.18 -16.68
N GLY A 183 -11.86 18.44 -15.58
CA GLY A 183 -12.96 18.02 -14.71
C GLY A 183 -13.59 19.26 -14.06
N GLN A 184 -14.91 19.31 -13.98
CA GLN A 184 -15.61 20.37 -13.26
C GLN A 184 -15.11 20.39 -11.80
N MET A 185 -14.63 21.53 -11.36
CA MET A 185 -14.27 21.75 -9.96
C MET A 185 -15.56 21.74 -9.12
N ALA A 186 -15.77 20.66 -8.39
CA ALA A 186 -16.84 20.62 -7.40
C ALA A 186 -16.55 21.59 -6.25
N GLY A 187 -17.60 22.11 -5.62
CA GLY A 187 -17.53 23.03 -4.49
C GLY A 187 -16.72 22.52 -3.28
N PRO A 188 -16.70 23.28 -2.18
CA PRO A 188 -15.92 22.93 -0.99
C PRO A 188 -16.36 21.59 -0.39
N ILE A 189 -15.40 20.77 0.09
CA ILE A 189 -15.70 19.47 0.69
C ILE A 189 -15.78 19.54 2.22
N LEU A 190 -15.52 20.70 2.82
CA LEU A 190 -15.30 20.85 4.24
C LEU A 190 -16.54 20.45 5.08
N ASP A 191 -17.74 20.77 4.60
CA ASP A 191 -18.98 20.45 5.32
C ASP A 191 -19.24 18.93 5.33
N VAL A 192 -18.89 18.23 4.25
CA VAL A 192 -18.97 16.76 4.20
C VAL A 192 -17.91 16.13 5.11
N LEU A 193 -16.70 16.69 5.14
CA LEU A 193 -15.62 16.22 6.00
C LEU A 193 -15.94 16.36 7.50
N ARG A 194 -16.73 17.34 7.89
CA ARG A 194 -17.17 17.55 9.28
C ARG A 194 -18.26 16.56 9.72
N GLN A 195 -18.88 15.83 8.79
CA GLN A 195 -19.88 14.83 9.15
C GLN A 195 -19.28 13.72 10.00
N ARG A 196 -19.92 13.38 11.10
CA ARG A 196 -19.46 12.36 12.05
C ARG A 196 -19.08 11.05 11.37
N LYS A 197 -19.88 10.55 10.43
CA LYS A 197 -19.61 9.29 9.69
C LYS A 197 -18.29 9.34 8.90
N VAL A 198 -17.94 10.49 8.32
CA VAL A 198 -16.71 10.69 7.55
C VAL A 198 -15.50 10.74 8.48
N VAL A 199 -15.58 11.53 9.56
CA VAL A 199 -14.50 11.61 10.56
C VAL A 199 -14.20 10.24 11.15
N PHE A 200 -15.22 9.46 11.52
CA PHE A 200 -15.03 8.12 12.06
C PHE A 200 -14.48 7.13 11.03
N LEU A 201 -14.86 7.23 9.76
CA LEU A 201 -14.29 6.39 8.69
C LEU A 201 -12.81 6.72 8.45
N LEU A 202 -12.44 8.01 8.40
CA LEU A 202 -11.05 8.45 8.24
C LEU A 202 -10.19 7.99 9.41
N ALA A 203 -10.68 8.17 10.64
CA ALA A 203 -10.00 7.72 11.85
C ALA A 203 -9.86 6.19 11.88
N ALA A 204 -10.92 5.44 11.56
CA ALA A 204 -10.85 3.99 11.47
C ALA A 204 -9.83 3.54 10.41
N GLY A 205 -9.82 4.17 9.22
CA GLY A 205 -8.82 3.92 8.18
C GLY A 205 -7.39 4.16 8.65
N LEU A 206 -7.16 5.24 9.42
CA LEU A 206 -5.86 5.52 10.05
C LEU A 206 -5.45 4.36 10.97
N PHE A 207 -6.34 3.89 11.83
CA PHE A 207 -6.04 2.77 12.74
C PHE A 207 -5.82 1.45 12.00
N MET A 208 -6.54 1.17 10.91
CA MET A 208 -6.31 -0.03 10.09
C MET A 208 -4.91 -0.02 9.49
N THR A 209 -4.50 1.09 8.89
CA THR A 209 -3.16 1.17 8.27
C THR A 209 -2.05 1.26 9.30
N ALA A 210 -2.30 1.88 10.47
CA ALA A 210 -1.37 1.83 11.59
C ALA A 210 -1.15 0.41 12.10
N ALA A 211 -2.21 -0.40 12.22
CA ALA A 211 -2.10 -1.81 12.56
C ALA A 211 -1.25 -2.61 11.55
N HIS A 212 -1.31 -2.26 10.26
CA HIS A 212 -0.48 -2.89 9.23
C HIS A 212 1.00 -2.44 9.26
N GLY A 213 1.36 -1.39 10.02
CA GLY A 213 2.74 -0.92 10.14
C GLY A 213 3.70 -2.01 10.62
N ALA A 214 3.33 -2.78 11.65
CA ALA A 214 4.11 -3.91 12.13
C ALA A 214 4.33 -4.99 11.05
N LEU A 215 3.31 -5.27 10.26
CA LEU A 215 3.38 -6.25 9.17
C LEU A 215 4.37 -5.80 8.10
N TYR A 216 4.24 -4.57 7.62
CA TYR A 216 5.06 -4.08 6.50
C TYR A 216 6.54 -3.91 6.85
N VAL A 217 6.85 -3.68 8.11
CA VAL A 217 8.24 -3.50 8.56
C VAL A 217 8.84 -4.80 9.08
N PHE A 218 8.15 -5.54 9.93
CA PHE A 218 8.75 -6.59 10.74
C PHE A 218 8.28 -8.02 10.44
N TYR A 219 7.26 -8.23 9.60
CA TYR A 219 6.74 -9.57 9.35
C TYR A 219 7.80 -10.53 8.80
N SER A 220 8.55 -10.10 7.79
CA SER A 220 9.62 -10.94 7.22
C SER A 220 10.75 -11.19 8.20
N ILE A 221 11.11 -10.17 9.02
CA ILE A 221 12.10 -10.31 10.10
C ILE A 221 11.61 -11.32 11.13
N HIS A 222 10.32 -11.27 11.50
CA HIS A 222 9.71 -12.19 12.45
C HIS A 222 9.78 -13.64 11.97
N LEU A 223 9.41 -13.88 10.71
CA LEU A 223 9.46 -15.21 10.12
C LEU A 223 10.88 -15.78 10.03
N VAL A 224 11.83 -14.98 9.56
CA VAL A 224 13.24 -15.41 9.43
C VAL A 224 13.87 -15.67 10.81
N ALA A 225 13.51 -14.89 11.84
CA ALA A 225 13.96 -15.11 13.21
C ALA A 225 13.47 -16.44 13.82
N GLN A 226 12.35 -16.97 13.30
CA GLN A 226 11.82 -18.31 13.66
C GLN A 226 12.42 -19.44 12.82
N GLY A 227 13.41 -19.15 11.97
CA GLY A 227 14.07 -20.14 11.13
C GLY A 227 13.38 -20.44 9.80
N TYR A 228 12.34 -19.72 9.42
CA TYR A 228 11.68 -19.89 8.13
C TYR A 228 12.54 -19.36 6.99
N GLY A 229 12.62 -20.11 5.87
CA GLY A 229 13.28 -19.69 4.66
C GLY A 229 12.62 -18.47 4.02
N LYS A 230 13.39 -17.69 3.26
CA LYS A 230 12.88 -16.49 2.58
C LYS A 230 11.92 -16.83 1.45
N SER A 231 12.00 -18.05 0.88
CA SER A 231 10.99 -18.60 -0.04
C SER A 231 9.62 -18.70 0.63
N LEU A 232 9.53 -19.21 1.87
CA LEU A 232 8.28 -19.27 2.61
C LEU A 232 7.74 -17.86 2.91
N VAL A 233 8.61 -16.90 3.23
CA VAL A 233 8.21 -15.49 3.35
C VAL A 233 7.53 -15.04 2.06
N GLY A 234 8.13 -15.29 0.89
CA GLY A 234 7.55 -14.95 -0.41
C GLY A 234 6.21 -15.62 -0.67
N VAL A 235 6.06 -16.90 -0.31
CA VAL A 235 4.80 -17.65 -0.44
C VAL A 235 3.71 -17.04 0.44
N LEU A 236 4.01 -16.71 1.69
CA LEU A 236 3.03 -16.13 2.62
C LEU A 236 2.58 -14.72 2.19
N TRP A 237 3.51 -13.89 1.68
CA TRP A 237 3.14 -12.60 1.08
C TRP A 237 2.25 -12.78 -0.16
N THR A 238 2.59 -13.74 -1.03
CA THR A 238 1.79 -14.08 -2.21
C THR A 238 0.39 -14.52 -1.83
N LEU A 239 0.26 -15.38 -0.83
CA LEU A 239 -1.04 -15.85 -0.35
C LEU A 239 -1.94 -14.71 0.11
N GLY A 240 -1.38 -13.71 0.78
CA GLY A 240 -2.11 -12.49 1.15
C GLY A 240 -2.66 -11.74 -0.07
N VAL A 241 -1.82 -11.53 -1.09
CA VAL A 241 -2.23 -10.84 -2.34
C VAL A 241 -3.25 -11.66 -3.14
N VAL A 242 -3.10 -12.98 -3.19
CA VAL A 242 -4.09 -13.86 -3.86
C VAL A 242 -5.44 -13.79 -3.12
N ALA A 243 -5.44 -13.83 -1.79
CA ALA A 243 -6.65 -13.67 -0.99
C ALA A 243 -7.33 -12.32 -1.24
N GLU A 244 -6.53 -11.24 -1.40
CA GLU A 244 -7.04 -9.92 -1.75
C GLU A 244 -7.71 -9.89 -3.13
N ILE A 245 -7.08 -10.50 -4.16
CA ILE A 245 -7.67 -10.62 -5.50
C ILE A 245 -9.00 -11.36 -5.45
N VAL A 246 -9.06 -12.49 -4.74
CA VAL A 246 -10.29 -13.27 -4.58
C VAL A 246 -11.38 -12.44 -3.93
N VAL A 247 -11.05 -11.72 -2.86
CA VAL A 247 -11.99 -10.85 -2.16
C VAL A 247 -12.50 -9.73 -3.08
N PHE A 248 -11.63 -9.06 -3.86
CA PHE A 248 -12.07 -8.04 -4.81
C PHE A 248 -13.06 -8.59 -5.86
N LEU A 249 -12.84 -9.82 -6.36
CA LEU A 249 -13.77 -10.47 -7.28
C LEU A 249 -15.12 -10.81 -6.64
N LEU A 250 -15.15 -11.08 -5.34
CA LEU A 250 -16.35 -11.41 -4.57
C LEU A 250 -17.08 -10.17 -4.02
N MET A 251 -16.40 -9.02 -3.88
CA MET A 251 -16.99 -7.81 -3.30
C MET A 251 -18.32 -7.36 -3.91
N PRO A 252 -18.54 -7.41 -5.25
CA PRO A 252 -19.83 -7.06 -5.80
C PRO A 252 -20.98 -7.93 -5.25
N ARG A 253 -20.72 -9.25 -5.06
CA ARG A 253 -21.72 -10.17 -4.49
C ARG A 253 -21.92 -9.97 -3.00
N ILE A 254 -20.83 -9.73 -2.27
CA ILE A 254 -20.85 -9.49 -0.82
C ILE A 254 -21.65 -8.22 -0.52
N SER A 255 -21.40 -7.12 -1.25
CA SER A 255 -22.06 -5.84 -1.04
C SER A 255 -23.56 -5.84 -1.34
N LEU A 256 -24.08 -6.85 -2.08
CA LEU A 256 -25.51 -7.04 -2.30
C LEU A 256 -26.23 -7.65 -1.09
N ARG A 257 -25.50 -8.34 -0.18
CA ARG A 257 -26.09 -9.10 0.93
C ARG A 257 -25.72 -8.55 2.30
N ILE A 258 -24.60 -7.87 2.39
CA ILE A 258 -24.01 -7.41 3.67
C ILE A 258 -23.84 -5.89 3.59
N SER A 259 -24.30 -5.19 4.64
CA SER A 259 -24.19 -3.73 4.70
C SER A 259 -22.72 -3.29 4.82
N LEU A 260 -22.44 -2.07 4.35
CA LEU A 260 -21.12 -1.45 4.42
C LEU A 260 -20.53 -1.48 5.84
N ARG A 261 -21.35 -1.15 6.85
CA ARG A 261 -20.95 -1.16 8.25
C ARG A 261 -20.57 -2.57 8.71
N GLN A 262 -21.34 -3.58 8.37
CA GLN A 262 -21.06 -4.98 8.72
C GLN A 262 -19.77 -5.48 8.08
N ILE A 263 -19.53 -5.13 6.80
CA ILE A 263 -18.26 -5.46 6.11
C ILE A 263 -17.09 -4.81 6.87
N LEU A 264 -17.15 -3.51 7.18
CA LEU A 264 -16.08 -2.84 7.91
C LEU A 264 -15.85 -3.45 9.29
N LEU A 265 -16.91 -3.75 10.06
CA LEU A 265 -16.78 -4.40 11.38
C LEU A 265 -16.10 -5.76 11.27
N ALA A 266 -16.51 -6.58 10.29
CA ALA A 266 -15.89 -7.88 10.04
C ALA A 266 -14.39 -7.72 9.67
N CYS A 267 -14.05 -6.75 8.82
CA CYS A 267 -12.66 -6.48 8.43
C CYS A 267 -11.79 -6.14 9.65
N PHE A 268 -12.26 -5.31 10.56
CA PHE A 268 -11.52 -4.94 11.76
C PHE A 268 -11.41 -6.10 12.76
N ALA A 269 -12.49 -6.87 12.95
CA ALA A 269 -12.47 -8.06 13.81
C ALA A 269 -11.46 -9.10 13.29
N LEU A 270 -11.48 -9.36 11.98
CA LEU A 270 -10.54 -10.29 11.34
C LEU A 270 -9.09 -9.76 11.35
N ALA A 271 -8.89 -8.43 11.24
CA ALA A 271 -7.57 -7.82 11.40
C ALA A 271 -7.05 -7.99 12.84
N THR A 272 -7.90 -7.80 13.86
CA THR A 272 -7.55 -8.01 15.25
C THR A 272 -7.09 -9.46 15.50
N LEU A 273 -7.86 -10.44 15.02
CA LEU A 273 -7.48 -11.86 15.10
C LEU A 273 -6.18 -12.14 14.34
N ARG A 274 -6.05 -11.63 13.13
CA ARG A 274 -4.88 -11.83 12.26
C ARG A 274 -3.59 -11.41 12.92
N PHE A 275 -3.53 -10.21 13.49
CA PHE A 275 -2.31 -9.71 14.12
C PHE A 275 -1.96 -10.45 15.40
N MET A 276 -2.97 -10.90 16.18
CA MET A 276 -2.73 -11.82 17.31
C MET A 276 -2.11 -13.13 16.84
N LEU A 277 -2.64 -13.75 15.78
CA LEU A 277 -2.09 -15.00 15.24
C LEU A 277 -0.65 -14.82 14.77
N ILE A 278 -0.33 -13.74 14.06
CA ILE A 278 1.04 -13.45 13.59
C ILE A 278 2.00 -13.30 14.77
N GLY A 279 1.59 -12.63 15.83
CA GLY A 279 2.45 -12.38 16.99
C GLY A 279 2.69 -13.59 17.88
N TRP A 280 1.67 -14.42 18.09
CA TRP A 280 1.68 -15.46 19.11
C TRP A 280 1.69 -16.89 18.57
N ALA A 281 1.34 -17.08 17.31
CA ALA A 281 1.25 -18.41 16.70
C ALA A 281 2.23 -18.58 15.54
N VAL A 282 3.32 -17.82 15.53
CA VAL A 282 4.31 -17.82 14.45
C VAL A 282 4.97 -19.19 14.23
N GLU A 283 5.05 -20.03 15.22
CA GLU A 283 5.60 -21.40 15.12
C GLU A 283 4.71 -22.35 14.28
N SER A 284 3.42 -22.03 14.12
CA SER A 284 2.46 -22.82 13.37
C SER A 284 2.28 -22.31 11.96
N ILE A 285 2.85 -22.98 10.96
CA ILE A 285 2.65 -22.66 9.55
C ILE A 285 1.16 -22.61 9.17
N GLY A 286 0.35 -23.53 9.69
CA GLY A 286 -1.09 -23.57 9.40
C GLY A 286 -1.81 -22.30 9.87
N LEU A 287 -1.48 -21.79 11.07
CA LEU A 287 -2.03 -20.54 11.58
C LEU A 287 -1.49 -19.32 10.85
N LEU A 288 -0.24 -19.32 10.40
CA LEU A 288 0.31 -18.28 9.54
C LEU A 288 -0.37 -18.23 8.17
N VAL A 289 -0.61 -19.37 7.54
CA VAL A 289 -1.38 -19.49 6.29
C VAL A 289 -2.79 -18.93 6.50
N PHE A 290 -3.48 -19.34 7.55
CA PHE A 290 -4.80 -18.80 7.89
C PHE A 290 -4.76 -17.28 8.12
N ALA A 291 -3.79 -16.79 8.88
CA ALA A 291 -3.60 -15.35 9.08
C ALA A 291 -3.37 -14.59 7.77
N GLN A 292 -2.65 -15.18 6.79
CA GLN A 292 -2.47 -14.54 5.49
C GLN A 292 -3.74 -14.57 4.63
N LEU A 293 -4.59 -15.59 4.73
CA LEU A 293 -5.90 -15.57 4.07
C LEU A 293 -6.80 -14.46 4.62
N LEU A 294 -6.70 -14.15 5.92
CA LEU A 294 -7.41 -13.02 6.53
C LEU A 294 -6.96 -11.65 5.98
N HIS A 295 -5.82 -11.58 5.26
CA HIS A 295 -5.38 -10.35 4.61
C HIS A 295 -6.39 -9.84 3.57
N GLY A 296 -6.99 -10.73 2.80
CA GLY A 296 -8.02 -10.38 1.84
C GLY A 296 -9.18 -9.59 2.48
N ALA A 297 -9.62 -10.03 3.67
CA ALA A 297 -10.66 -9.31 4.42
C ALA A 297 -10.12 -8.04 5.08
N SER A 298 -9.01 -8.12 5.84
CA SER A 298 -8.48 -7.02 6.64
C SER A 298 -7.94 -5.87 5.78
N PHE A 299 -7.51 -6.13 4.55
CA PHE A 299 -7.02 -5.12 3.61
C PHE A 299 -7.95 -4.96 2.40
N GLY A 300 -8.18 -6.02 1.62
CA GLY A 300 -8.93 -5.96 0.36
C GLY A 300 -10.38 -5.52 0.55
N ALA A 301 -11.16 -6.24 1.39
CA ALA A 301 -12.55 -5.87 1.65
C ALA A 301 -12.68 -4.53 2.37
N HIS A 302 -11.78 -4.22 3.32
CA HIS A 302 -11.74 -2.93 4.00
C HIS A 302 -11.53 -1.78 3.00
N HIS A 303 -10.55 -1.90 2.08
CA HIS A 303 -10.29 -0.89 1.05
C HIS A 303 -11.50 -0.71 0.14
N ALA A 304 -12.06 -1.80 -0.40
CA ALA A 304 -13.22 -1.74 -1.28
C ALA A 304 -14.44 -1.11 -0.60
N ALA A 305 -14.74 -1.50 0.65
CA ALA A 305 -15.83 -0.93 1.42
C ALA A 305 -15.62 0.56 1.71
N THR A 306 -14.40 0.96 2.05
CA THR A 306 -14.06 2.37 2.29
C THR A 306 -14.21 3.20 1.02
N MET A 307 -13.71 2.72 -0.12
CA MET A 307 -13.89 3.42 -1.41
C MET A 307 -15.37 3.55 -1.79
N ALA A 308 -16.16 2.51 -1.56
CA ALA A 308 -17.60 2.54 -1.76
C ALA A 308 -18.30 3.58 -0.86
N ALA A 309 -17.87 3.68 0.42
CA ALA A 309 -18.37 4.71 1.34
C ALA A 309 -18.07 6.13 0.86
N LEU A 310 -16.82 6.40 0.47
CA LEU A 310 -16.41 7.70 -0.03
C LEU A 310 -17.18 8.06 -1.32
N ASN A 311 -17.31 7.12 -2.24
CA ASN A 311 -18.06 7.34 -3.48
C ASN A 311 -19.55 7.61 -3.22
N ARG A 312 -20.14 7.00 -2.17
CA ARG A 312 -21.55 7.19 -1.81
C ARG A 312 -21.81 8.50 -1.06
N TRP A 313 -20.86 8.94 -0.21
CA TRP A 313 -21.06 10.09 0.67
C TRP A 313 -20.63 11.42 0.07
N PHE A 314 -19.79 11.40 -0.95
CA PHE A 314 -19.31 12.57 -1.67
C PHE A 314 -19.93 12.64 -3.07
N VAL A 315 -20.33 13.83 -3.49
CA VAL A 315 -20.87 14.06 -4.84
C VAL A 315 -19.79 13.91 -5.90
N ALA A 316 -20.22 13.67 -7.14
CA ALA A 316 -19.31 13.62 -8.28
C ALA A 316 -18.42 14.89 -8.34
N GLY A 317 -17.13 14.73 -8.58
CA GLY A 317 -16.14 15.82 -8.52
C GLY A 317 -15.49 16.05 -7.15
N GLN A 318 -16.12 15.66 -6.02
CA GLN A 318 -15.49 15.67 -4.70
C GLN A 318 -14.83 14.33 -4.36
N GLN A 319 -15.25 13.23 -4.99
CA GLN A 319 -14.82 11.88 -4.68
C GLN A 319 -13.30 11.69 -4.77
N ALA A 320 -12.67 12.22 -5.82
CA ALA A 320 -11.22 12.14 -5.98
C ALA A 320 -10.45 12.84 -4.84
N ARG A 321 -10.95 14.02 -4.39
CA ARG A 321 -10.35 14.73 -3.24
C ARG A 321 -10.56 13.96 -1.93
N ALA A 322 -11.74 13.37 -1.73
CA ALA A 322 -12.03 12.55 -0.56
C ALA A 322 -11.14 11.31 -0.49
N GLN A 323 -10.92 10.64 -1.63
CA GLN A 323 -10.01 9.50 -1.75
C GLN A 323 -8.55 9.92 -1.52
N ALA A 324 -8.12 11.08 -2.05
CA ALA A 324 -6.78 11.61 -1.80
C ALA A 324 -6.57 11.93 -0.31
N LEU A 325 -7.55 12.56 0.34
CA LEU A 325 -7.50 12.83 1.77
C LEU A 325 -7.45 11.53 2.59
N TYR A 326 -8.29 10.55 2.25
CA TYR A 326 -8.23 9.23 2.86
C TYR A 326 -6.83 8.59 2.67
N GLY A 327 -6.26 8.70 1.48
CA GLY A 327 -4.91 8.23 1.19
C GLY A 327 -3.86 8.88 2.10
N SER A 328 -3.92 10.19 2.30
CA SER A 328 -3.00 10.90 3.17
C SER A 328 -3.21 10.55 4.65
N VAL A 329 -4.44 10.54 5.14
CA VAL A 329 -4.75 10.25 6.55
C VAL A 329 -4.49 8.79 6.88
N ALA A 330 -5.04 7.86 6.10
CA ALA A 330 -4.91 6.44 6.38
C ALA A 330 -3.50 5.94 6.01
N TYR A 331 -3.14 5.92 4.73
CA TYR A 331 -1.87 5.34 4.29
C TYR A 331 -0.66 6.22 4.63
N GLY A 332 -0.81 7.55 4.64
CA GLY A 332 0.25 8.47 5.04
C GLY A 332 0.43 8.48 6.56
N ALA A 333 -0.45 9.17 7.29
CA ALA A 333 -0.30 9.33 8.73
C ALA A 333 -0.42 8.00 9.50
N GLY A 334 -1.44 7.17 9.18
CA GLY A 334 -1.63 5.88 9.86
C GLY A 334 -0.45 4.94 9.62
N GLY A 335 0.00 4.79 8.37
CA GLY A 335 1.15 3.94 8.05
C GLY A 335 2.45 4.41 8.71
N LEU A 336 2.71 5.73 8.72
CA LEU A 336 3.86 6.32 9.41
C LEU A 336 3.83 6.04 10.90
N CYS A 337 2.73 6.40 11.58
CA CYS A 337 2.59 6.19 13.02
C CYS A 337 2.70 4.71 13.40
N GLY A 338 2.08 3.83 12.60
CA GLY A 338 2.12 2.39 12.84
C GLY A 338 3.52 1.80 12.68
N ALA A 339 4.28 2.21 11.65
CA ALA A 339 5.64 1.76 11.45
C ALA A 339 6.58 2.22 12.58
N LEU A 340 6.50 3.50 12.98
CA LEU A 340 7.32 4.05 14.07
C LEU A 340 6.98 3.42 15.42
N LEU A 341 5.69 3.24 15.73
CA LEU A 341 5.25 2.53 16.93
C LEU A 341 5.74 1.08 16.94
N ALA A 342 5.65 0.39 15.82
CA ALA A 342 6.15 -0.96 15.69
C ALA A 342 7.66 -1.03 15.92
N GLY A 343 8.45 -0.08 15.39
CA GLY A 343 9.89 -0.01 15.63
C GLY A 343 10.27 0.18 17.11
N ALA A 344 9.57 1.08 17.80
CA ALA A 344 9.79 1.34 19.22
C ALA A 344 9.44 0.11 20.09
N LEU A 345 8.32 -0.57 19.79
CA LEU A 345 7.88 -1.74 20.55
C LEU A 345 8.73 -2.99 20.22
N TRP A 346 9.18 -3.13 18.96
CA TRP A 346 9.99 -4.27 18.57
C TRP A 346 11.29 -4.37 19.34
N GLU A 347 11.96 -3.23 19.52
CA GLU A 347 13.23 -3.15 20.23
C GLU A 347 13.07 -3.33 21.76
N SER A 348 11.99 -2.78 22.33
CA SER A 348 11.77 -2.76 23.78
C SER A 348 10.99 -3.97 24.32
N ALA A 349 10.08 -4.54 23.54
CA ALA A 349 9.13 -5.56 24.01
C ALA A 349 9.01 -6.79 23.09
N GLY A 350 9.68 -6.78 21.93
CA GLY A 350 9.73 -7.90 21.00
C GLY A 350 8.51 -8.05 20.10
N ALA A 351 8.54 -9.11 19.27
CA ALA A 351 7.58 -9.34 18.19
C ALA A 351 6.13 -9.52 18.69
N ALA A 352 5.93 -10.40 19.67
CA ALA A 352 4.59 -10.72 20.17
C ALA A 352 3.83 -9.48 20.67
N ILE A 353 4.49 -8.63 21.44
CA ILE A 353 3.90 -7.38 21.95
C ILE A 353 3.67 -6.37 20.82
N THR A 354 4.59 -6.28 19.86
CA THR A 354 4.43 -5.41 18.68
C THR A 354 3.19 -5.78 17.88
N PHE A 355 2.95 -7.07 17.60
CA PHE A 355 1.75 -7.52 16.90
C PHE A 355 0.50 -7.45 17.77
N SER A 356 0.62 -7.58 19.10
CA SER A 356 -0.50 -7.30 20.02
C SER A 356 -0.91 -5.83 19.99
N ALA A 357 0.02 -4.90 19.91
CA ALA A 357 -0.28 -3.48 19.71
C ALA A 357 -0.95 -3.23 18.35
N ALA A 358 -0.49 -3.89 17.28
CA ALA A 358 -1.18 -3.85 15.98
C ALA A 358 -2.63 -4.36 16.08
N SER A 359 -2.85 -5.46 16.82
CA SER A 359 -4.20 -5.98 17.11
C SER A 359 -5.05 -4.97 17.89
N ALA A 360 -4.48 -4.31 18.90
CA ALA A 360 -5.17 -3.29 19.68
C ALA A 360 -5.56 -2.07 18.83
N LEU A 361 -4.70 -1.65 17.90
CA LEU A 361 -5.03 -0.60 16.92
C LEU A 361 -6.20 -1.02 16.02
N ALA A 362 -6.21 -2.27 15.52
CA ALA A 362 -7.33 -2.78 14.74
C ALA A 362 -8.63 -2.81 15.57
N LEU A 363 -8.57 -3.22 16.84
CA LEU A 363 -9.70 -3.19 17.77
C LEU A 363 -10.21 -1.75 18.01
N ALA A 364 -9.33 -0.78 18.15
CA ALA A 364 -9.71 0.63 18.26
C ALA A 364 -10.47 1.10 17.00
N GLY A 365 -9.99 0.71 15.81
CA GLY A 365 -10.68 0.97 14.54
C GLY A 365 -12.06 0.31 14.49
N LEU A 366 -12.22 -0.91 15.00
CA LEU A 366 -13.52 -1.59 15.13
C LEU A 366 -14.49 -0.77 15.97
N ILE A 367 -14.05 -0.28 17.14
CA ILE A 367 -14.88 0.56 18.04
C ILE A 367 -15.30 1.85 17.34
N LEU A 368 -14.41 2.47 16.57
CA LEU A 368 -14.73 3.68 15.80
C LEU A 368 -15.80 3.41 14.74
N VAL A 369 -15.69 2.32 13.98
CA VAL A 369 -16.72 1.92 13.00
C VAL A 369 -18.04 1.65 13.69
N TRP A 370 -17.99 0.90 14.80
CA TRP A 370 -19.19 0.56 15.56
C TRP A 370 -19.95 1.80 16.07
N ARG A 371 -19.23 2.81 16.55
CA ARG A 371 -19.80 4.04 17.13
C ARG A 371 -20.18 5.11 16.12
N GLY A 372 -19.49 5.18 14.97
CA GLY A 372 -19.56 6.34 14.09
C GLY A 372 -20.04 6.09 12.67
N VAL A 373 -19.90 4.86 12.16
CA VAL A 373 -20.40 4.52 10.82
C VAL A 373 -21.85 4.04 10.96
N PRO A 374 -22.82 4.71 10.30
CA PRO A 374 -24.22 4.33 10.41
C PRO A 374 -24.47 2.94 9.81
N GLY A 375 -25.37 2.17 10.44
CA GLY A 375 -25.96 1.01 9.80
C GLY A 375 -26.78 1.49 8.61
N ASP A 376 -26.66 0.84 7.48
CA ASP A 376 -27.48 1.19 6.31
C ASP A 376 -28.96 1.00 6.65
N SER A 377 -29.65 2.08 6.92
CA SER A 377 -31.04 2.18 6.51
C SER A 377 -31.01 2.20 4.99
N GLN A 378 -31.63 1.20 4.35
CA GLN A 378 -31.68 1.01 2.92
C GLN A 378 -31.98 2.32 2.17
N GLY A 379 -31.08 2.69 1.25
CA GLY A 379 -31.37 3.45 0.06
C GLY A 379 -32.14 4.75 0.23
N ALA A 380 -31.45 5.86 0.50
CA ALA A 380 -31.84 7.12 -0.08
C ALA A 380 -30.58 7.81 -0.62
N PRO A 381 -30.51 8.19 -1.90
CA PRO A 381 -29.49 9.12 -2.38
C PRO A 381 -29.68 10.42 -1.60
N VAL A 382 -28.57 10.92 -1.06
CA VAL A 382 -28.55 12.29 -0.52
C VAL A 382 -28.87 13.22 -1.68
N ARG A 383 -30.04 13.89 -1.60
CA ARG A 383 -30.47 14.95 -2.50
C ARG A 383 -29.54 16.15 -2.39
#